data_af3c8ad162736184ee0f44e1cfded60d
#
_entry.id   af3c8ad162736184ee0f44e1cfded60d
#
_cell.length_a   1.000
_cell.length_b   1.000
_cell.length_c   1.000
_cell.angle_alpha   90.00
_cell.angle_beta   90.00
_cell.angle_gamma   90.00
#
_symmetry.space_group_name_H-M   'P 1'
#
loop_
_entity.id
_entity.type
_entity.pdbx_description
1 polymer ?
#
loop_
_entity_poly.entity_id
_entity_poly.type
_entity_poly.pdbx_seq_one_letter_code
_entity_poly.pdbx_strand_id
1 'polypeptide(L)'
;MARLLLERPDILILDEPTNHLDLETMDWLETYLKAYRGAVLVVSHDRYFLDSVCTRIWELRGKTITTYRGNYSAYLPQREAADERLQKQHDADVEKAAKLQDYIDRNLVRASTTKMAQSRRKQLEKLEITEAPQAEAHQLNFRFEYDIEPYDELVIMKGLTIRIGERTLLEALDYVVHRGDKLIIAGPNGTGKSTLLQVLDGKRRPSGGMVRLGTGAKPGIFVQQQTRRAGRVIDAIWNQYPRFTELEVRSHLARFGYRGEEVFKDCATLSGGEMARLRFAELALERPNLMFLDEPTNHLDIFMRETLTDALSAYTGTLLLVTHDRYLMQTLGCPILYLEDGKATFYQNFQKLHDRDTSKQPEPAKQEDKPQKAGYGKEQRRRRAEVRTRLKALETEIEEFGAHIVELENEINDPEVLRDHLLLRDKCDELDDSRFHQQELYDEWEKLAEEQDRMDAESDS
;
A
#
# COMPACT_ATOMS: atom_id res chain seq x y z
N MET A 1 -1.65 4.05 -26.03
CA MET A 1 -2.55 3.06 -25.38
C MET A 1 -3.80 2.77 -26.23
N ALA A 2 -4.69 3.71 -26.56
CA ALA A 2 -5.96 3.47 -27.27
C ALA A 2 -5.81 2.65 -28.56
N ARG A 3 -4.84 2.97 -29.43
CA ARG A 3 -4.57 2.22 -30.65
C ARG A 3 -4.23 0.74 -30.36
N LEU A 4 -3.36 0.49 -29.37
CA LEU A 4 -2.95 -0.86 -28.99
C LEU A 4 -4.13 -1.71 -28.50
N LEU A 5 -5.03 -1.10 -27.73
CA LEU A 5 -6.22 -1.77 -27.20
C LEU A 5 -7.24 -2.09 -28.32
N LEU A 6 -7.33 -1.25 -29.35
CA LEU A 6 -8.18 -1.49 -30.53
C LEU A 6 -7.67 -2.64 -31.42
N GLU A 7 -6.35 -2.84 -31.49
CA GLU A 7 -5.70 -3.92 -32.28
C GLU A 7 -5.94 -5.31 -31.64
N ARG A 8 -6.31 -5.40 -30.35
CA ARG A 8 -6.60 -6.63 -29.59
C ARG A 8 -5.59 -7.75 -29.82
N PRO A 9 -4.29 -7.52 -29.53
CA PRO A 9 -3.26 -8.55 -29.70
C PRO A 9 -3.48 -9.73 -28.76
N ASP A 10 -2.97 -10.92 -29.10
CA ASP A 10 -3.05 -12.10 -28.23
C ASP A 10 -2.28 -11.91 -26.90
N ILE A 11 -1.22 -11.10 -26.92
CA ILE A 11 -0.43 -10.75 -25.73
C ILE A 11 -0.33 -9.23 -25.65
N LEU A 12 -0.80 -8.68 -24.54
CA LEU A 12 -0.75 -7.26 -24.24
C LEU A 12 0.28 -7.02 -23.12
N ILE A 13 1.29 -6.18 -23.40
CA ILE A 13 2.32 -5.80 -22.43
C ILE A 13 2.14 -4.31 -22.13
N LEU A 14 1.96 -4.00 -20.84
CA LEU A 14 1.73 -2.64 -20.34
C LEU A 14 2.78 -2.30 -19.29
N ASP A 15 3.46 -1.18 -19.47
CA ASP A 15 4.43 -0.63 -18.51
C ASP A 15 3.85 0.64 -17.89
N GLU A 16 3.62 0.60 -16.57
CA GLU A 16 3.01 1.66 -15.75
C GLU A 16 1.77 2.29 -16.42
N PRO A 17 0.75 1.50 -16.78
CA PRO A 17 -0.40 1.99 -17.55
C PRO A 17 -1.28 2.97 -16.77
N THR A 18 -1.20 2.97 -15.44
CA THR A 18 -1.97 3.84 -14.54
C THR A 18 -1.37 5.22 -14.39
N ASN A 19 -0.09 5.41 -14.76
CA ASN A 19 0.56 6.71 -14.64
C ASN A 19 -0.15 7.77 -15.49
N HIS A 20 -0.46 8.91 -14.86
CA HIS A 20 -1.13 10.05 -15.48
C HIS A 20 -2.59 9.83 -15.91
N LEU A 21 -3.19 8.69 -15.59
CA LEU A 21 -4.62 8.48 -15.79
C LEU A 21 -5.41 9.07 -14.62
N ASP A 22 -6.57 9.64 -14.94
CA ASP A 22 -7.55 10.00 -13.91
C ASP A 22 -8.38 8.78 -13.47
N LEU A 23 -9.12 8.94 -12.39
CA LEU A 23 -9.87 7.84 -11.76
C LEU A 23 -10.84 7.16 -12.73
N GLU A 24 -11.57 7.94 -13.52
CA GLU A 24 -12.55 7.40 -14.50
C GLU A 24 -11.88 6.57 -15.59
N THR A 25 -10.74 7.05 -16.10
CA THR A 25 -9.95 6.32 -17.12
C THR A 25 -9.34 5.06 -16.55
N MET A 26 -8.91 5.07 -15.27
CA MET A 26 -8.40 3.88 -14.59
C MET A 26 -9.50 2.83 -14.40
N ASP A 27 -10.69 3.20 -13.95
CA ASP A 27 -11.85 2.30 -13.81
C ASP A 27 -12.23 1.65 -15.13
N TRP A 28 -12.23 2.46 -16.19
CA TRP A 28 -12.49 1.95 -17.54
C TRP A 28 -11.40 0.95 -17.98
N LEU A 29 -10.12 1.26 -17.75
CA LEU A 29 -9.00 0.39 -18.11
C LEU A 29 -9.06 -0.95 -17.36
N GLU A 30 -9.34 -0.92 -16.06
CA GLU A 30 -9.51 -2.13 -15.25
C GLU A 30 -10.64 -3.01 -15.77
N THR A 31 -11.80 -2.40 -16.04
CA THR A 31 -12.98 -3.11 -16.60
C THR A 31 -12.63 -3.76 -17.95
N TYR A 32 -11.91 -3.02 -18.80
CA TYR A 32 -11.47 -3.53 -20.09
C TYR A 32 -10.51 -4.71 -19.95
N LEU A 33 -9.49 -4.60 -19.07
CA LEU A 33 -8.49 -5.64 -18.88
C LEU A 33 -9.05 -6.91 -18.21
N LYS A 34 -10.03 -6.78 -17.31
CA LYS A 34 -10.76 -7.92 -16.73
C LYS A 34 -11.52 -8.73 -17.78
N ALA A 35 -12.05 -8.04 -18.80
CA ALA A 35 -12.78 -8.67 -19.91
C ALA A 35 -11.85 -9.11 -21.06
N TYR A 36 -10.54 -8.87 -20.97
CA TYR A 36 -9.60 -9.17 -22.04
C TYR A 36 -9.36 -10.67 -22.18
N ARG A 37 -9.50 -11.20 -23.42
CA ARG A 37 -9.39 -12.64 -23.66
C ARG A 37 -7.95 -13.12 -23.87
N GLY A 38 -7.04 -12.23 -24.24
CA GLY A 38 -5.62 -12.53 -24.44
C GLY A 38 -4.84 -12.52 -23.13
N ALA A 39 -3.56 -12.86 -23.20
CA ALA A 39 -2.66 -12.74 -22.05
C ALA A 39 -2.30 -11.26 -21.80
N VAL A 40 -2.33 -10.84 -20.55
CA VAL A 40 -1.94 -9.48 -20.13
C VAL A 40 -0.74 -9.58 -19.19
N LEU A 41 0.35 -8.89 -19.54
CA LEU A 41 1.52 -8.68 -18.69
C LEU A 41 1.60 -7.21 -18.33
N VAL A 42 1.54 -6.91 -17.03
CA VAL A 42 1.57 -5.53 -16.53
C VAL A 42 2.75 -5.33 -15.59
N VAL A 43 3.46 -4.24 -15.78
CA VAL A 43 4.38 -3.68 -14.78
C VAL A 43 3.67 -2.47 -14.17
N SER A 44 3.45 -2.49 -12.88
CA SER A 44 2.77 -1.38 -12.18
C SER A 44 3.19 -1.29 -10.71
N HIS A 45 3.18 -0.06 -10.20
CA HIS A 45 3.33 0.28 -8.80
C HIS A 45 1.99 0.67 -8.14
N ASP A 46 0.88 0.53 -8.85
CA ASP A 46 -0.46 0.77 -8.31
C ASP A 46 -1.03 -0.52 -7.71
N ARG A 47 -1.04 -0.58 -6.38
CA ARG A 47 -1.53 -1.72 -5.62
C ARG A 47 -3.00 -2.04 -5.92
N TYR A 48 -3.84 -1.02 -5.98
CA TYR A 48 -5.28 -1.19 -6.23
C TYR A 48 -5.53 -1.80 -7.62
N PHE A 49 -4.80 -1.30 -8.61
CA PHE A 49 -4.86 -1.81 -9.98
C PHE A 49 -4.38 -3.27 -10.06
N LEU A 50 -3.25 -3.61 -9.40
CA LEU A 50 -2.75 -4.99 -9.35
C LEU A 50 -3.73 -5.94 -8.67
N ASP A 51 -4.39 -5.51 -7.59
CA ASP A 51 -5.41 -6.30 -6.92
C ASP A 51 -6.65 -6.53 -7.79
N SER A 52 -7.00 -5.53 -8.59
CA SER A 52 -8.19 -5.55 -9.44
C SER A 52 -8.03 -6.42 -10.70
N VAL A 53 -6.84 -6.45 -11.30
CA VAL A 53 -6.61 -7.01 -12.64
C VAL A 53 -5.78 -8.30 -12.62
N CYS A 54 -4.81 -8.41 -11.69
CA CYS A 54 -3.83 -9.50 -11.73
C CYS A 54 -4.31 -10.74 -11.00
N THR A 55 -4.07 -11.92 -11.62
CA THR A 55 -4.31 -13.25 -11.03
C THR A 55 -3.02 -13.97 -10.65
N ARG A 56 -1.88 -13.42 -11.04
CA ARG A 56 -0.53 -13.90 -10.69
C ARG A 56 0.41 -12.71 -10.58
N ILE A 57 1.33 -12.78 -9.63
CA ILE A 57 2.38 -11.80 -9.45
C ILE A 57 3.74 -12.43 -9.75
N TRP A 58 4.54 -11.74 -10.55
CA TRP A 58 5.93 -12.06 -10.80
C TRP A 58 6.80 -11.05 -10.07
N GLU A 59 7.53 -11.52 -9.07
CA GLU A 59 8.52 -10.70 -8.36
C GLU A 59 9.89 -10.88 -9.01
N LEU A 60 10.48 -9.79 -9.47
CA LEU A 60 11.87 -9.75 -9.94
C LEU A 60 12.75 -9.26 -8.81
N ARG A 61 13.51 -10.16 -8.19
CA ARG A 61 14.39 -9.86 -7.06
C ARG A 61 15.71 -10.61 -7.20
N GLY A 62 16.85 -9.93 -6.98
CA GLY A 62 18.16 -10.57 -7.00
C GLY A 62 18.49 -11.31 -8.30
N LYS A 63 18.01 -10.82 -9.46
CA LYS A 63 18.16 -11.45 -10.80
C LYS A 63 17.35 -12.75 -11.00
N THR A 64 16.46 -13.06 -10.07
CA THR A 64 15.54 -14.21 -10.15
C THR A 64 14.10 -13.73 -10.27
N ILE A 65 13.28 -14.55 -10.93
CA ILE A 65 11.83 -14.31 -11.02
C ILE A 65 11.13 -15.38 -10.17
N THR A 66 10.39 -14.94 -9.17
CA THR A 66 9.54 -15.80 -8.36
C THR A 66 8.08 -15.54 -8.70
N THR A 67 7.31 -16.62 -8.88
CA THR A 67 5.90 -16.53 -9.25
C THR A 67 5.02 -16.84 -8.05
N TYR A 68 4.07 -15.94 -7.77
CA TYR A 68 3.07 -16.09 -6.72
C TYR A 68 1.67 -16.17 -7.34
N ARG A 69 0.79 -16.96 -6.73
CA ARG A 69 -0.60 -17.09 -7.16
C ARG A 69 -1.46 -16.07 -6.44
N GLY A 70 -2.43 -15.50 -7.15
CA GLY A 70 -3.34 -14.50 -6.63
C GLY A 70 -2.96 -13.09 -7.06
N ASN A 71 -3.67 -12.12 -6.49
CA ASN A 71 -3.46 -10.69 -6.68
C ASN A 71 -2.35 -10.16 -5.74
N TYR A 72 -2.14 -8.85 -5.69
CA TYR A 72 -1.09 -8.24 -4.89
C TYR A 72 -1.30 -8.46 -3.38
N SER A 73 -2.53 -8.35 -2.89
CA SER A 73 -2.86 -8.60 -1.47
C SER A 73 -2.61 -10.06 -1.06
N ALA A 74 -2.85 -11.02 -1.95
CA ALA A 74 -2.54 -12.43 -1.71
C ALA A 74 -1.03 -12.74 -1.82
N TYR A 75 -0.28 -11.96 -2.58
CA TYR A 75 1.17 -12.10 -2.74
C TYR A 75 1.93 -11.77 -1.46
N LEU A 76 1.55 -10.68 -0.74
CA LEU A 76 2.28 -10.18 0.43
C LEU A 76 2.54 -11.27 1.50
N PRO A 77 1.53 -11.99 2.02
CA PRO A 77 1.76 -13.03 3.04
C PRO A 77 2.56 -14.23 2.48
N GLN A 78 2.42 -14.56 1.19
CA GLN A 78 3.21 -15.63 0.58
C GLN A 78 4.69 -15.25 0.51
N ARG A 79 4.98 -13.99 0.20
CA ARG A 79 6.33 -13.44 0.17
C ARG A 79 6.96 -13.41 1.57
N GLU A 80 6.24 -12.89 2.56
CA GLU A 80 6.72 -12.87 3.95
C GLU A 80 7.07 -14.28 4.44
N ALA A 81 6.19 -15.25 4.20
CA ALA A 81 6.46 -16.64 4.55
C ALA A 81 7.66 -17.25 3.81
N ALA A 82 7.90 -16.84 2.56
CA ALA A 82 9.07 -17.27 1.79
C ALA A 82 10.36 -16.65 2.34
N ASP A 83 10.35 -15.34 2.66
CA ASP A 83 11.49 -14.63 3.25
C ASP A 83 11.83 -15.19 4.65
N GLU A 84 10.83 -15.49 5.49
CA GLU A 84 11.05 -16.14 6.77
C GLU A 84 11.70 -17.53 6.66
N ARG A 85 11.25 -18.33 5.69
CA ARG A 85 11.85 -19.65 5.43
C ARG A 85 13.32 -19.52 5.00
N LEU A 86 13.58 -18.57 4.09
CA LEU A 86 14.91 -18.30 3.60
C LEU A 86 15.84 -17.80 4.72
N GLN A 87 15.34 -16.94 5.61
CA GLN A 87 16.08 -16.46 6.77
C GLN A 87 16.41 -17.60 7.74
N LYS A 88 15.42 -18.44 8.06
CA LYS A 88 15.64 -19.61 8.92
C LYS A 88 16.68 -20.57 8.33
N GLN A 89 16.66 -20.78 7.02
CA GLN A 89 17.65 -21.61 6.32
C GLN A 89 19.03 -20.99 6.38
N HIS A 90 19.15 -19.69 6.10
CA HIS A 90 20.41 -18.95 6.23
C HIS A 90 21.00 -19.08 7.63
N ASP A 91 20.20 -18.81 8.67
CA ASP A 91 20.66 -18.86 10.06
C ASP A 91 21.14 -20.27 10.45
N ALA A 92 20.44 -21.31 10.00
CA ALA A 92 20.82 -22.69 10.21
C ALA A 92 22.15 -23.05 9.49
N ASP A 93 22.35 -22.57 8.26
CA ASP A 93 23.58 -22.78 7.50
C ASP A 93 24.75 -22.04 8.14
N VAL A 94 24.57 -20.80 8.61
CA VAL A 94 25.57 -20.01 9.34
C VAL A 94 25.94 -20.69 10.65
N GLU A 95 24.96 -21.16 11.43
CA GLU A 95 25.22 -21.88 12.68
C GLU A 95 25.99 -23.19 12.42
N LYS A 96 25.64 -23.93 11.36
CA LYS A 96 26.34 -25.15 10.95
C LYS A 96 27.80 -24.84 10.53
N ALA A 97 28.00 -23.77 9.76
CA ALA A 97 29.34 -23.30 9.38
C ALA A 97 30.18 -22.94 10.61
N ALA A 98 29.61 -22.19 11.56
CA ALA A 98 30.25 -21.81 12.80
C ALA A 98 30.67 -23.04 13.66
N LYS A 99 29.77 -24.02 13.79
CA LYS A 99 30.05 -25.28 14.51
C LYS A 99 31.17 -26.10 13.86
N LEU A 100 31.19 -26.15 12.52
CA LEU A 100 32.27 -26.83 11.80
C LEU A 100 33.60 -26.13 11.98
N GLN A 101 33.62 -24.77 11.91
CA GLN A 101 34.81 -23.96 12.11
C GLN A 101 35.35 -24.11 13.53
N ASP A 102 34.51 -23.98 14.56
CA ASP A 102 34.91 -24.17 15.96
C ASP A 102 35.53 -25.56 16.22
N TYR A 103 34.94 -26.61 15.63
CA TYR A 103 35.50 -27.97 15.71
C TYR A 103 36.90 -28.05 15.05
N ILE A 104 37.09 -27.46 13.88
CA ILE A 104 38.35 -27.42 13.15
C ILE A 104 39.42 -26.71 14.00
N ASP A 105 39.10 -25.53 14.55
CA ASP A 105 40.03 -24.69 15.32
C ASP A 105 40.52 -25.41 16.58
N ARG A 106 39.64 -26.15 17.27
CA ARG A 106 39.99 -26.89 18.48
C ARG A 106 40.78 -28.19 18.23
N ASN A 107 40.64 -28.79 17.04
CA ASN A 107 41.15 -30.14 16.79
C ASN A 107 42.23 -30.22 15.70
N LEU A 108 42.57 -29.13 15.03
CA LEU A 108 43.56 -29.15 13.94
C LEU A 108 44.99 -29.40 14.45
N VAL A 109 45.31 -29.00 15.67
CA VAL A 109 46.67 -29.06 16.26
C VAL A 109 46.96 -30.44 16.88
N ARG A 110 45.98 -31.26 17.17
CA ARG A 110 46.14 -32.56 17.84
C ARG A 110 46.29 -33.68 16.82
N ALA A 111 47.43 -34.41 16.86
CA ALA A 111 47.74 -35.49 15.91
C ALA A 111 46.66 -36.58 15.79
N SER A 112 45.95 -36.92 16.87
CA SER A 112 44.91 -37.94 16.90
C SER A 112 43.59 -37.48 16.22
N THR A 113 43.32 -36.17 16.16
CA THR A 113 42.06 -35.60 15.62
C THR A 113 42.23 -34.89 14.29
N THR A 114 43.47 -34.76 13.78
CA THR A 114 43.78 -34.02 12.53
C THR A 114 43.00 -34.55 11.31
N LYS A 115 42.86 -35.88 11.15
CA LYS A 115 42.10 -36.45 10.03
C LYS A 115 40.61 -36.06 10.07
N MET A 116 40.00 -36.04 11.26
CA MET A 116 38.60 -35.62 11.43
C MET A 116 38.45 -34.12 11.19
N ALA A 117 39.39 -33.29 11.67
CA ALA A 117 39.38 -31.85 11.40
C ALA A 117 39.51 -31.55 9.90
N GLN A 118 40.38 -32.27 9.17
CA GLN A 118 40.48 -32.15 7.71
C GLN A 118 39.21 -32.58 6.98
N SER A 119 38.51 -33.63 7.45
CA SER A 119 37.21 -34.03 6.89
C SER A 119 36.14 -32.95 7.09
N ARG A 120 36.10 -32.34 8.31
CA ARG A 120 35.17 -31.25 8.62
C ARG A 120 35.50 -29.99 7.81
N ARG A 121 36.78 -29.70 7.57
CA ARG A 121 37.20 -28.61 6.69
C ARG A 121 36.67 -28.80 5.26
N LYS A 122 36.78 -30.00 4.70
CA LYS A 122 36.21 -30.32 3.39
C LYS A 122 34.68 -30.20 3.37
N GLN A 123 34.01 -30.48 4.49
CA GLN A 123 32.55 -30.27 4.60
C GLN A 123 32.23 -28.77 4.64
N LEU A 124 33.00 -27.96 5.34
CA LEU A 124 32.83 -26.51 5.38
C LEU A 124 33.07 -25.87 4.00
N GLU A 125 34.14 -26.32 3.29
CA GLU A 125 34.44 -25.84 1.92
C GLU A 125 33.36 -26.18 0.89
N LYS A 126 32.56 -27.23 1.16
CA LYS A 126 31.43 -27.64 0.31
C LYS A 126 30.06 -27.11 0.77
N LEU A 127 30.02 -26.46 1.94
CA LEU A 127 28.78 -25.90 2.46
C LEU A 127 28.46 -24.62 1.71
N GLU A 128 27.44 -24.68 0.89
CA GLU A 128 26.85 -23.50 0.28
C GLU A 128 25.93 -22.85 1.34
N ILE A 129 26.33 -21.69 1.83
CA ILE A 129 25.48 -20.90 2.75
C ILE A 129 24.41 -20.25 1.90
N THR A 130 23.17 -20.56 2.22
CA THR A 130 22.01 -19.91 1.59
C THR A 130 22.14 -18.39 1.78
N GLU A 131 22.01 -17.61 0.72
CA GLU A 131 22.00 -16.15 0.85
C GLU A 131 20.82 -15.71 1.73
N ALA A 132 21.10 -14.85 2.71
CA ALA A 132 20.02 -14.24 3.48
C ALA A 132 19.02 -13.56 2.54
N PRO A 133 17.72 -13.53 2.88
CA PRO A 133 16.78 -12.69 2.15
C PRO A 133 17.42 -11.31 2.05
N GLN A 134 17.51 -10.77 0.85
CA GLN A 134 17.96 -9.39 0.71
C GLN A 134 17.05 -8.57 1.60
N ALA A 135 17.58 -8.12 2.75
CA ALA A 135 16.88 -7.17 3.58
C ALA A 135 16.42 -6.09 2.61
N GLU A 136 15.12 -5.86 2.57
CA GLU A 136 14.60 -4.78 1.74
C GLU A 136 15.44 -3.57 2.09
N ALA A 137 16.21 -3.10 1.12
CA ALA A 137 17.14 -2.00 1.32
C ALA A 137 16.42 -0.74 1.86
N HIS A 138 15.13 -0.84 2.13
CA HIS A 138 14.22 0.25 2.25
C HIS A 138 13.19 0.09 3.36
N GLN A 139 13.61 -0.20 4.57
CA GLN A 139 12.84 0.32 5.69
C GLN A 139 13.06 1.84 5.70
N LEU A 140 12.40 2.48 4.73
CA LEU A 140 12.27 3.92 4.74
C LEU A 140 11.43 4.27 5.95
N ASN A 141 11.92 5.14 6.79
CA ASN A 141 11.19 5.56 7.99
C ASN A 141 11.39 7.05 8.18
N PHE A 142 10.48 7.82 7.64
CA PHE A 142 10.47 9.26 7.82
C PHE A 142 9.09 9.71 8.29
N ARG A 143 9.08 10.86 8.95
CA ARG A 143 7.87 11.54 9.42
C ARG A 143 7.97 13.01 9.07
N PHE A 144 6.82 13.61 8.86
CA PHE A 144 6.70 15.04 8.74
C PHE A 144 6.26 15.64 10.07
N GLU A 145 6.93 16.67 10.49
CA GLU A 145 6.66 17.42 11.73
C GLU A 145 6.64 18.91 11.39
N TYR A 146 6.06 19.71 12.27
CA TYR A 146 6.13 21.17 12.16
C TYR A 146 6.50 21.81 13.51
N ASP A 147 7.10 23.01 13.47
CA ASP A 147 7.60 23.71 14.65
C ASP A 147 6.65 24.79 15.15
N ILE A 148 5.90 25.41 14.22
CA ILE A 148 5.07 26.59 14.49
C ILE A 148 3.62 26.16 14.41
N GLU A 149 2.91 26.31 15.52
CA GLU A 149 1.47 26.10 15.54
C GLU A 149 0.76 27.31 14.91
N PRO A 150 0.04 27.13 13.79
CA PRO A 150 -0.61 28.21 13.11
C PRO A 150 -1.96 28.56 13.75
N TYR A 151 -2.52 29.71 13.38
CA TYR A 151 -3.91 30.04 13.69
C TYR A 151 -4.87 29.06 12.97
N ASP A 152 -6.15 29.05 13.41
CA ASP A 152 -7.13 28.07 12.95
C ASP A 152 -7.42 28.18 11.43
N GLU A 153 -7.71 29.36 10.90
CA GLU A 153 -7.97 29.55 9.48
C GLU A 153 -6.68 29.68 8.68
N LEU A 154 -6.28 28.59 7.99
CA LEU A 154 -5.00 28.52 7.27
C LEU A 154 -5.06 28.92 5.82
N VAL A 155 -6.13 28.57 5.10
CA VAL A 155 -6.33 28.98 3.72
C VAL A 155 -7.76 29.45 3.55
N ILE A 156 -7.92 30.72 3.21
CA ILE A 156 -9.24 31.33 3.02
C ILE A 156 -9.42 31.64 1.54
N MET A 157 -10.42 31.00 0.95
CA MET A 157 -10.84 31.20 -0.44
C MET A 157 -12.22 31.85 -0.45
N LYS A 158 -12.36 33.01 -1.13
CA LYS A 158 -13.64 33.73 -1.27
C LYS A 158 -13.89 34.08 -2.72
N GLY A 159 -14.97 33.53 -3.29
CA GLY A 159 -15.37 33.70 -4.68
C GLY A 159 -14.27 33.30 -5.66
N LEU A 160 -13.41 32.34 -5.28
CA LEU A 160 -12.22 31.99 -6.03
C LEU A 160 -12.58 31.47 -7.42
N THR A 161 -12.14 32.22 -8.43
CA THR A 161 -12.34 31.87 -9.84
C THR A 161 -10.99 31.73 -10.54
N ILE A 162 -10.83 30.65 -11.28
CA ILE A 162 -9.61 30.32 -12.03
C ILE A 162 -9.95 30.11 -13.50
N ARG A 163 -9.27 30.87 -14.39
CA ARG A 163 -9.39 30.76 -15.84
C ARG A 163 -8.03 30.61 -16.52
N ILE A 164 -8.02 29.89 -17.63
CA ILE A 164 -6.87 29.81 -18.54
C ILE A 164 -7.37 30.13 -19.95
N GLY A 165 -7.00 31.28 -20.47
CA GLY A 165 -7.58 31.80 -21.70
C GLY A 165 -9.11 31.98 -21.54
N GLU A 166 -9.88 31.40 -22.44
CA GLU A 166 -11.34 31.42 -22.39
C GLU A 166 -11.98 30.34 -21.50
N ARG A 167 -11.19 29.34 -21.09
CA ARG A 167 -11.69 28.20 -20.31
C ARG A 167 -11.74 28.54 -18.83
N THR A 168 -12.90 28.45 -18.21
CA THR A 168 -13.08 28.50 -16.76
C THR A 168 -12.78 27.13 -16.16
N LEU A 169 -11.82 27.05 -15.26
CA LEU A 169 -11.41 25.81 -14.57
C LEU A 169 -12.10 25.66 -13.22
N LEU A 170 -12.41 26.80 -12.57
CA LEU A 170 -13.10 26.85 -11.29
C LEU A 170 -13.87 28.13 -11.19
N GLU A 171 -15.11 28.08 -10.75
CA GLU A 171 -15.98 29.24 -10.62
C GLU A 171 -16.44 29.40 -9.17
N ALA A 172 -16.18 30.61 -8.63
CA ALA A 172 -16.73 31.11 -7.37
C ALA A 172 -16.65 30.16 -6.16
N LEU A 173 -15.49 29.51 -5.93
CA LEU A 173 -15.30 28.65 -4.77
C LEU A 173 -15.15 29.49 -3.49
N ASP A 174 -16.03 29.26 -2.52
CA ASP A 174 -15.93 29.72 -1.14
C ASP A 174 -15.58 28.55 -0.23
N TYR A 175 -14.39 28.58 0.37
CA TYR A 175 -13.97 27.52 1.29
C TYR A 175 -12.89 28.03 2.25
N VAL A 176 -12.90 27.53 3.47
CA VAL A 176 -11.86 27.80 4.47
C VAL A 176 -11.26 26.46 4.90
N VAL A 177 -9.94 26.36 4.82
CA VAL A 177 -9.17 25.22 5.32
C VAL A 177 -8.69 25.56 6.72
N HIS A 178 -9.05 24.73 7.67
CA HIS A 178 -8.68 24.88 9.07
C HIS A 178 -7.38 24.16 9.42
N ARG A 179 -6.81 24.48 10.53
CA ARG A 179 -5.65 23.81 11.09
C ARG A 179 -5.93 22.33 11.31
N GLY A 180 -5.02 21.48 10.80
CA GLY A 180 -5.13 20.03 10.92
C GLY A 180 -6.04 19.38 9.87
N ASP A 181 -6.71 20.16 9.03
CA ASP A 181 -7.51 19.61 7.95
C ASP A 181 -6.64 18.89 6.93
N LYS A 182 -7.12 17.75 6.47
CA LYS A 182 -6.59 17.06 5.31
C LYS A 182 -7.64 17.11 4.20
N LEU A 183 -7.30 17.65 3.05
CA LEU A 183 -8.20 17.81 1.91
C LEU A 183 -7.53 17.26 0.65
N ILE A 184 -8.19 16.30 0.01
CA ILE A 184 -7.79 15.79 -1.30
C ILE A 184 -8.49 16.60 -2.39
N ILE A 185 -7.76 16.94 -3.45
CA ILE A 185 -8.28 17.59 -4.64
C ILE A 185 -8.22 16.57 -5.78
N ALA A 186 -9.37 16.14 -6.27
CA ALA A 186 -9.51 15.15 -7.33
C ALA A 186 -10.32 15.68 -8.51
N GLY A 187 -10.42 14.92 -9.59
CA GLY A 187 -11.18 15.27 -10.79
C GLY A 187 -10.45 14.86 -12.07
N PRO A 188 -11.11 14.91 -13.24
CA PRO A 188 -10.54 14.55 -14.52
C PRO A 188 -9.27 15.32 -14.86
N ASN A 189 -8.48 14.81 -15.79
CA ASN A 189 -7.28 15.50 -16.24
C ASN A 189 -7.63 16.82 -16.94
N GLY A 190 -6.84 17.86 -16.65
CA GLY A 190 -7.04 19.19 -17.22
C GLY A 190 -8.18 20.03 -16.58
N THR A 191 -8.74 19.62 -15.44
CA THR A 191 -9.75 20.40 -14.69
C THR A 191 -9.15 21.51 -13.83
N GLY A 192 -7.80 21.58 -13.74
CA GLY A 192 -7.14 22.70 -13.06
C GLY A 192 -6.65 22.39 -11.63
N LYS A 193 -6.55 21.13 -11.24
CA LYS A 193 -6.07 20.70 -9.91
C LYS A 193 -4.72 21.33 -9.53
N SER A 194 -3.69 21.12 -10.36
CA SER A 194 -2.36 21.71 -10.16
C SER A 194 -2.38 23.25 -10.24
N THR A 195 -3.26 23.81 -11.08
CA THR A 195 -3.44 25.27 -11.17
C THR A 195 -4.03 25.83 -9.88
N LEU A 196 -4.97 25.13 -9.26
CA LEU A 196 -5.51 25.51 -7.96
C LEU A 196 -4.40 25.53 -6.91
N LEU A 197 -3.57 24.51 -6.81
CA LEU A 197 -2.43 24.51 -5.88
C LEU A 197 -1.46 25.66 -6.14
N GLN A 198 -1.18 26.00 -7.42
CA GLN A 198 -0.34 27.16 -7.77
C GLN A 198 -0.94 28.50 -7.34
N VAL A 199 -2.28 28.62 -7.39
CA VAL A 199 -2.99 29.81 -6.90
C VAL A 199 -2.93 29.89 -5.38
N LEU A 200 -3.11 28.76 -4.68
CA LEU A 200 -3.03 28.69 -3.22
C LEU A 200 -1.61 28.98 -2.70
N ASP A 201 -0.59 28.54 -3.44
CA ASP A 201 0.83 28.84 -3.17
C ASP A 201 1.22 30.29 -3.51
N GLY A 202 0.35 31.05 -4.16
CA GLY A 202 0.64 32.44 -4.58
C GLY A 202 1.51 32.57 -5.83
N LYS A 203 1.93 31.46 -6.47
CA LYS A 203 2.68 31.50 -7.74
C LYS A 203 1.84 32.00 -8.90
N ARG A 204 0.53 31.87 -8.79
CA ARG A 204 -0.41 32.35 -9.79
C ARG A 204 -1.50 33.19 -9.15
N ARG A 205 -1.86 34.31 -9.80
CA ARG A 205 -2.99 35.14 -9.34
C ARG A 205 -4.32 34.50 -9.75
N PRO A 206 -5.34 34.51 -8.89
CA PRO A 206 -6.70 34.09 -9.27
C PRO A 206 -7.25 35.05 -10.34
N SER A 207 -8.18 34.54 -11.17
CA SER A 207 -8.86 35.34 -12.19
C SER A 207 -9.99 36.16 -11.59
N GLY A 208 -10.52 35.73 -10.44
CA GLY A 208 -11.55 36.42 -9.66
C GLY A 208 -11.56 35.92 -8.22
N GLY A 209 -12.18 36.68 -7.33
CA GLY A 209 -12.16 36.41 -5.90
C GLY A 209 -10.81 36.65 -5.23
N MET A 210 -10.60 36.04 -4.08
CA MET A 210 -9.37 36.19 -3.30
C MET A 210 -8.94 34.87 -2.63
N VAL A 211 -7.64 34.71 -2.49
CA VAL A 211 -7.00 33.69 -1.65
C VAL A 211 -6.09 34.37 -0.64
N ARG A 212 -6.17 33.97 0.61
CA ARG A 212 -5.29 34.47 1.68
C ARG A 212 -4.81 33.30 2.54
N LEU A 213 -3.51 33.25 2.79
CA LEU A 213 -2.95 32.39 3.82
C LEU A 213 -3.13 33.02 5.20
N GLY A 214 -3.50 32.19 6.16
CA GLY A 214 -3.68 32.59 7.56
C GLY A 214 -2.38 32.95 8.25
N THR A 215 -2.50 33.59 9.40
CA THR A 215 -1.34 33.97 10.22
C THR A 215 -0.61 32.76 10.76
N GLY A 216 0.71 32.73 10.63
CA GLY A 216 1.55 31.62 11.06
C GLY A 216 1.59 30.45 10.07
N ALA A 217 0.91 30.52 8.93
CA ALA A 217 1.02 29.52 7.88
C ALA A 217 2.45 29.46 7.33
N LYS A 218 3.05 28.28 7.37
CA LYS A 218 4.37 27.95 6.82
C LYS A 218 4.18 26.88 5.74
N PRO A 219 4.00 27.27 4.47
CA PRO A 219 3.74 26.32 3.41
C PRO A 219 4.99 25.51 3.04
N GLY A 220 4.82 24.22 2.84
CA GLY A 220 5.77 23.32 2.19
C GLY A 220 5.15 22.77 0.92
N ILE A 221 5.91 22.76 -0.17
CA ILE A 221 5.36 22.51 -1.50
C ILE A 221 6.09 21.37 -2.17
N PHE A 222 5.31 20.42 -2.67
CA PHE A 222 5.77 19.38 -3.57
C PHE A 222 5.04 19.53 -4.91
N VAL A 223 5.78 19.79 -5.98
CA VAL A 223 5.22 19.92 -7.33
C VAL A 223 5.53 18.68 -8.16
N GLN A 224 4.64 18.36 -9.07
CA GLN A 224 4.76 17.18 -9.94
C GLN A 224 6.07 17.17 -10.76
N GLN A 225 6.46 18.33 -11.30
CA GLN A 225 7.72 18.47 -12.03
C GLN A 225 8.77 19.12 -11.14
N GLN A 226 9.68 18.30 -10.63
CA GLN A 226 10.82 18.80 -9.87
C GLN A 226 11.85 19.41 -10.83
N THR A 227 12.30 20.62 -10.52
CA THR A 227 13.36 21.28 -11.30
C THR A 227 14.67 20.55 -11.08
N ARG A 228 15.30 20.08 -12.15
CA ARG A 228 16.65 19.51 -12.08
C ARG A 228 17.63 20.55 -11.59
N ARG A 229 18.35 20.20 -10.53
CA ARG A 229 19.37 21.08 -9.92
C ARG A 229 20.75 20.52 -10.24
N ALA A 230 21.75 21.37 -10.37
CA ALA A 230 23.15 20.97 -10.41
C ALA A 230 23.67 20.74 -8.98
N GLY A 231 24.67 19.87 -8.84
CA GLY A 231 25.31 19.54 -7.58
C GLY A 231 24.91 18.19 -7.04
N ARG A 232 25.58 17.76 -5.97
CA ARG A 232 25.38 16.43 -5.36
C ARG A 232 24.14 16.44 -4.46
N VAL A 233 23.54 15.27 -4.27
CA VAL A 233 22.41 15.06 -3.36
C VAL A 233 22.71 15.59 -1.95
N ILE A 234 23.89 15.31 -1.42
CA ILE A 234 24.31 15.79 -0.09
C ILE A 234 24.36 17.30 -0.02
N ASP A 235 24.82 17.96 -1.10
CA ASP A 235 24.94 19.43 -1.15
C ASP A 235 23.57 20.12 -1.17
N ALA A 236 22.54 19.46 -1.70
CA ALA A 236 21.18 19.98 -1.70
C ALA A 236 20.64 20.24 -0.29
N ILE A 237 21.00 19.37 0.66
CA ILE A 237 20.65 19.55 2.07
C ILE A 237 21.69 20.43 2.80
N TRP A 238 22.98 20.13 2.62
CA TRP A 238 24.03 20.77 3.41
C TRP A 238 24.14 22.27 3.15
N ASN A 239 23.94 22.72 1.92
CA ASN A 239 23.93 24.13 1.59
C ASN A 239 22.81 24.92 2.28
N GLN A 240 21.67 24.28 2.53
CA GLN A 240 20.54 24.90 3.23
C GLN A 240 20.71 24.84 4.75
N TYR A 241 21.39 23.83 5.26
CA TYR A 241 21.61 23.56 6.70
C TYR A 241 23.09 23.43 7.03
N PRO A 242 23.90 24.51 6.89
CA PRO A 242 25.36 24.47 7.02
C PRO A 242 25.85 24.15 8.45
N ARG A 243 24.95 24.15 9.44
CA ARG A 243 25.26 23.76 10.82
C ARG A 243 25.26 22.26 11.02
N PHE A 244 24.70 21.49 10.10
CA PHE A 244 24.70 20.04 10.19
C PHE A 244 26.09 19.48 9.88
N THR A 245 26.48 18.46 10.62
CA THR A 245 27.66 17.66 10.28
C THR A 245 27.36 16.76 9.07
N GLU A 246 28.38 16.29 8.40
CA GLU A 246 28.23 15.33 7.29
C GLU A 246 27.44 14.09 7.73
N LEU A 247 27.69 13.59 8.94
CA LEU A 247 26.99 12.42 9.49
C LEU A 247 25.50 12.67 9.68
N GLU A 248 25.11 13.84 10.16
CA GLU A 248 23.69 14.22 10.32
C GLU A 248 22.98 14.31 8.97
N VAL A 249 23.63 14.95 7.96
CA VAL A 249 23.06 15.04 6.61
C VAL A 249 22.89 13.64 6.00
N ARG A 250 23.92 12.79 6.09
CA ARG A 250 23.87 11.41 5.59
C ARG A 250 22.84 10.56 6.31
N SER A 251 22.72 10.69 7.63
CA SER A 251 21.71 10.01 8.44
C SER A 251 20.31 10.44 8.08
N HIS A 252 20.11 11.74 7.81
CA HIS A 252 18.84 12.26 7.34
C HIS A 252 18.47 11.70 5.95
N LEU A 253 19.38 11.80 4.98
CA LEU A 253 19.20 11.29 3.62
C LEU A 253 18.95 9.77 3.58
N ALA A 254 19.58 9.02 4.50
CA ALA A 254 19.40 7.57 4.61
C ALA A 254 17.94 7.17 4.94
N ARG A 255 17.22 8.01 5.69
CA ARG A 255 15.78 7.79 5.96
C ARG A 255 14.92 7.85 4.70
N PHE A 256 15.38 8.57 3.67
CA PHE A 256 14.73 8.72 2.37
C PHE A 256 15.35 7.83 1.29
N GLY A 257 16.20 6.85 1.68
CA GLY A 257 16.75 5.83 0.80
C GLY A 257 18.07 6.17 0.12
N TYR A 258 18.73 7.29 0.47
CA TYR A 258 20.06 7.60 -0.03
C TYR A 258 21.13 7.05 0.90
N ARG A 259 21.85 6.00 0.49
CA ARG A 259 22.86 5.31 1.31
C ARG A 259 24.21 5.23 0.60
N GLY A 260 25.27 5.12 1.38
CA GLY A 260 26.63 4.93 0.87
C GLY A 260 27.01 6.00 -0.15
N GLU A 261 27.39 5.59 -1.36
CA GLU A 261 27.81 6.49 -2.46
C GLU A 261 26.65 7.24 -3.13
N GLU A 262 25.40 6.83 -2.89
CA GLU A 262 24.24 7.49 -3.50
C GLU A 262 24.06 8.95 -3.09
N VAL A 263 24.53 9.31 -1.89
CA VAL A 263 24.50 10.69 -1.39
C VAL A 263 25.38 11.64 -2.21
N PHE A 264 26.34 11.09 -2.97
CA PHE A 264 27.25 11.85 -3.82
C PHE A 264 26.85 11.89 -5.29
N LYS A 265 25.76 11.20 -5.68
CA LYS A 265 25.20 11.29 -7.04
C LYS A 265 24.88 12.72 -7.40
N ASP A 266 25.05 13.08 -8.68
CA ASP A 266 24.64 14.38 -9.20
C ASP A 266 23.10 14.42 -9.31
N CYS A 267 22.50 15.46 -8.76
CA CYS A 267 21.05 15.69 -8.83
C CYS A 267 20.51 15.70 -10.26
N ALA A 268 21.33 16.10 -11.24
CA ALA A 268 20.94 16.10 -12.65
C ALA A 268 20.74 14.70 -13.24
N THR A 269 21.34 13.67 -12.63
CA THR A 269 21.28 12.27 -13.08
C THR A 269 20.22 11.43 -12.37
N LEU A 270 19.53 12.00 -11.37
CA LEU A 270 18.52 11.33 -10.61
C LEU A 270 17.29 10.98 -11.45
N SER A 271 16.75 9.78 -11.24
CA SER A 271 15.44 9.38 -11.73
C SER A 271 14.32 10.23 -11.10
N GLY A 272 13.12 10.19 -11.67
CA GLY A 272 11.96 10.90 -11.12
C GLY A 272 11.67 10.52 -9.66
N GLY A 273 11.72 9.23 -9.34
CA GLY A 273 11.51 8.74 -7.98
C GLY A 273 12.63 9.13 -7.00
N GLU A 274 13.89 9.09 -7.45
CA GLU A 274 15.01 9.61 -6.64
C GLU A 274 14.84 11.10 -6.35
N MET A 275 14.52 11.91 -7.38
CA MET A 275 14.29 13.35 -7.19
C MET A 275 13.12 13.63 -6.21
N ALA A 276 12.04 12.85 -6.30
CA ALA A 276 10.93 12.96 -5.35
C ALA A 276 11.37 12.66 -3.91
N ARG A 277 12.17 11.60 -3.70
CA ARG A 277 12.72 11.27 -2.37
C ARG A 277 13.61 12.37 -1.80
N LEU A 278 14.44 13.01 -2.66
CA LEU A 278 15.25 14.16 -2.24
C LEU A 278 14.35 15.32 -1.81
N ARG A 279 13.29 15.62 -2.58
CA ARG A 279 12.36 16.70 -2.23
C ARG A 279 11.61 16.41 -0.92
N PHE A 280 11.24 15.16 -0.64
CA PHE A 280 10.67 14.79 0.66
C PHE A 280 11.67 14.95 1.81
N ALA A 281 12.95 14.66 1.56
CA ALA A 281 14.00 14.91 2.56
C ALA A 281 14.16 16.41 2.87
N GLU A 282 14.14 17.26 1.86
CA GLU A 282 14.12 18.72 2.05
C GLU A 282 12.89 19.16 2.83
N LEU A 283 11.69 18.70 2.40
CA LEU A 283 10.41 19.07 2.99
C LEU A 283 10.32 18.70 4.48
N ALA A 284 10.87 17.53 4.85
CA ALA A 284 10.92 17.12 6.25
C ALA A 284 11.78 18.03 7.13
N LEU A 285 12.85 18.64 6.58
CA LEU A 285 13.68 19.63 7.28
C LEU A 285 13.07 21.02 7.28
N GLU A 286 12.29 21.37 6.27
CA GLU A 286 11.55 22.62 6.22
C GLU A 286 10.49 22.70 7.33
N ARG A 287 9.99 21.55 7.83
CA ARG A 287 8.99 21.45 8.91
C ARG A 287 7.77 22.35 8.67
N PRO A 288 7.07 22.21 7.54
CA PRO A 288 5.89 23.02 7.24
C PRO A 288 4.71 22.62 8.12
N ASN A 289 3.81 23.57 8.45
CA ASN A 289 2.53 23.29 9.09
C ASN A 289 1.36 23.23 8.09
N LEU A 290 1.62 23.58 6.83
CA LEU A 290 0.70 23.53 5.71
C LEU A 290 1.42 22.90 4.51
N MET A 291 1.01 21.73 4.04
CA MET A 291 1.60 21.08 2.88
C MET A 291 0.68 21.16 1.66
N PHE A 292 1.26 21.55 0.52
CA PHE A 292 0.66 21.46 -0.81
C PHE A 292 1.40 20.40 -1.61
N LEU A 293 0.75 19.26 -1.87
CA LEU A 293 1.36 18.15 -2.59
C LEU A 293 0.62 17.91 -3.91
N ASP A 294 1.34 17.95 -5.03
CA ASP A 294 0.80 17.71 -6.38
C ASP A 294 1.34 16.40 -6.93
N GLU A 295 0.47 15.36 -6.96
CA GLU A 295 0.77 13.99 -7.41
C GLU A 295 2.05 13.40 -6.76
N PRO A 296 2.15 13.36 -5.42
CA PRO A 296 3.39 13.00 -4.74
C PRO A 296 3.76 11.52 -4.87
N THR A 297 2.82 10.66 -5.26
CA THR A 297 3.03 9.22 -5.44
C THR A 297 3.52 8.84 -6.84
N ASN A 298 3.54 9.78 -7.80
CA ASN A 298 4.00 9.51 -9.16
C ASN A 298 5.50 9.17 -9.18
N HIS A 299 5.86 8.17 -9.97
CA HIS A 299 7.23 7.67 -10.12
C HIS A 299 7.84 7.04 -8.85
N LEU A 300 7.07 6.86 -7.79
CA LEU A 300 7.50 6.15 -6.59
C LEU A 300 7.21 4.65 -6.74
N ASP A 301 8.15 3.83 -6.24
CA ASP A 301 7.89 2.39 -6.07
C ASP A 301 6.84 2.14 -4.98
N ILE A 302 6.31 0.92 -4.93
CA ILE A 302 5.22 0.55 -4.00
C ILE A 302 5.61 0.82 -2.54
N PHE A 303 6.83 0.48 -2.14
CA PHE A 303 7.29 0.65 -0.74
C PHE A 303 7.39 2.13 -0.35
N MET A 304 7.89 2.96 -1.26
CA MET A 304 7.95 4.39 -1.03
C MET A 304 6.55 5.02 -0.97
N ARG A 305 5.60 4.55 -1.79
CA ARG A 305 4.19 4.99 -1.73
C ARG A 305 3.55 4.64 -0.39
N GLU A 306 3.76 3.41 0.10
CA GLU A 306 3.27 2.97 1.42
C GLU A 306 3.87 3.82 2.54
N THR A 307 5.20 3.98 2.56
CA THR A 307 5.90 4.80 3.57
C THR A 307 5.43 6.25 3.55
N LEU A 308 5.23 6.84 2.35
CA LEU A 308 4.70 8.19 2.21
C LEU A 308 3.26 8.28 2.73
N THR A 309 2.44 7.29 2.43
CA THR A 309 1.05 7.22 2.91
C THR A 309 1.00 7.19 4.43
N ASP A 310 1.83 6.38 5.07
CA ASP A 310 1.95 6.29 6.52
C ASP A 310 2.44 7.62 7.13
N ALA A 311 3.46 8.23 6.51
CA ALA A 311 3.99 9.52 6.96
C ALA A 311 2.94 10.64 6.85
N LEU A 312 2.15 10.69 5.76
CA LEU A 312 1.08 11.66 5.57
C LEU A 312 -0.12 11.38 6.48
N SER A 313 -0.42 10.11 6.77
CA SER A 313 -1.47 9.74 7.74
C SER A 313 -1.11 10.18 9.16
N ALA A 314 0.16 10.01 9.55
CA ALA A 314 0.67 10.39 10.86
C ALA A 314 0.92 11.91 11.00
N TYR A 315 0.97 12.65 9.88
CA TYR A 315 1.20 14.09 9.90
C TYR A 315 0.00 14.82 10.53
N THR A 316 0.26 15.63 11.55
CA THR A 316 -0.75 16.36 12.33
C THR A 316 -1.01 17.78 11.82
N GLY A 317 -0.21 18.27 10.86
CA GLY A 317 -0.44 19.56 10.21
C GLY A 317 -1.51 19.49 9.12
N THR A 318 -1.69 20.60 8.44
CA THR A 318 -2.71 20.75 7.39
C THR A 318 -2.17 20.28 6.04
N LEU A 319 -2.97 19.52 5.29
CA LEU A 319 -2.58 18.89 4.03
C LEU A 319 -3.60 19.20 2.92
N LEU A 320 -3.14 19.79 1.83
CA LEU A 320 -3.88 19.86 0.56
C LEU A 320 -3.14 19.03 -0.48
N LEU A 321 -3.80 17.97 -0.95
CA LEU A 321 -3.20 16.92 -1.76
C LEU A 321 -3.95 16.76 -3.07
N VAL A 322 -3.27 16.92 -4.20
CA VAL A 322 -3.76 16.45 -5.50
C VAL A 322 -3.22 15.05 -5.73
N THR A 323 -4.10 14.08 -5.92
CA THR A 323 -3.69 12.71 -6.22
C THR A 323 -4.77 11.93 -6.96
N HIS A 324 -4.34 10.89 -7.69
CA HIS A 324 -5.17 9.84 -8.28
C HIS A 324 -4.92 8.48 -7.62
N ASP A 325 -4.06 8.43 -6.60
CA ASP A 325 -3.73 7.22 -5.87
C ASP A 325 -4.88 6.83 -4.92
N ARG A 326 -5.60 5.77 -5.28
CA ARG A 326 -6.76 5.29 -4.52
C ARG A 326 -6.40 4.74 -3.16
N TYR A 327 -5.24 4.08 -3.04
CA TYR A 327 -4.77 3.56 -1.76
C TYR A 327 -4.51 4.71 -0.79
N LEU A 328 -3.84 5.76 -1.24
CA LEU A 328 -3.59 6.97 -0.45
C LEU A 328 -4.91 7.66 -0.05
N MET A 329 -5.87 7.80 -0.98
CA MET A 329 -7.18 8.39 -0.69
C MET A 329 -7.97 7.61 0.37
N GLN A 330 -7.97 6.27 0.28
CA GLN A 330 -8.66 5.39 1.23
C GLN A 330 -8.01 5.46 2.61
N THR A 331 -6.68 5.39 2.66
CA THR A 331 -5.93 5.37 3.93
C THR A 331 -6.05 6.70 4.67
N LEU A 332 -6.00 7.83 3.97
CA LEU A 332 -6.21 9.14 4.59
C LEU A 332 -7.65 9.34 5.08
N GLY A 333 -8.65 8.76 4.39
CA GLY A 333 -10.05 8.80 4.78
C GLY A 333 -10.64 10.20 4.92
N CYS A 334 -10.01 11.22 4.33
CA CYS A 334 -10.33 12.62 4.49
C CYS A 334 -11.29 13.12 3.38
N PRO A 335 -11.88 14.32 3.52
CA PRO A 335 -12.73 14.94 2.52
C PRO A 335 -12.03 15.14 1.18
N ILE A 336 -12.83 15.05 0.10
CA ILE A 336 -12.37 15.22 -1.28
C ILE A 336 -13.12 16.38 -1.94
N LEU A 337 -12.36 17.33 -2.48
CA LEU A 337 -12.82 18.39 -3.35
C LEU A 337 -12.70 17.91 -4.80
N TYR A 338 -13.81 17.53 -5.41
CA TYR A 338 -13.84 17.02 -6.78
C TYR A 338 -14.12 18.16 -7.76
N LEU A 339 -13.18 18.38 -8.70
CA LEU A 339 -13.28 19.42 -9.73
C LEU A 339 -13.77 18.82 -11.05
N GLU A 340 -14.92 19.26 -11.53
CA GLU A 340 -15.51 18.84 -12.80
C GLU A 340 -16.27 20.00 -13.43
N ASP A 341 -16.08 20.25 -14.72
CA ASP A 341 -16.80 21.27 -15.52
C ASP A 341 -16.85 22.68 -14.88
N GLY A 342 -15.77 23.10 -14.29
CA GLY A 342 -15.65 24.41 -13.64
C GLY A 342 -16.30 24.52 -12.25
N LYS A 343 -16.83 23.42 -11.74
CA LYS A 343 -17.47 23.33 -10.42
C LYS A 343 -16.64 22.53 -9.45
N ALA A 344 -16.79 22.83 -8.18
CA ALA A 344 -16.19 22.08 -7.07
C ALA A 344 -17.30 21.40 -6.26
N THR A 345 -17.19 20.08 -6.09
CA THR A 345 -18.14 19.29 -5.30
C THR A 345 -17.39 18.60 -4.16
N PHE A 346 -17.93 18.66 -2.94
CA PHE A 346 -17.33 18.03 -1.77
C PHE A 346 -17.89 16.63 -1.54
N TYR A 347 -16.98 15.67 -1.31
CA TYR A 347 -17.31 14.31 -0.87
C TYR A 347 -16.65 14.07 0.48
N GLN A 348 -17.31 13.34 1.37
CA GLN A 348 -16.81 13.07 2.73
C GLN A 348 -15.56 12.18 2.73
N ASN A 349 -15.47 11.25 1.77
CA ASN A 349 -14.35 10.32 1.62
C ASN A 349 -14.36 9.69 0.22
N PHE A 350 -13.34 8.87 -0.06
CA PHE A 350 -13.19 8.18 -1.35
C PHE A 350 -14.37 7.25 -1.68
N GLN A 351 -14.94 6.55 -0.69
CA GLN A 351 -16.06 5.64 -0.93
C GLN A 351 -17.28 6.37 -1.50
N LYS A 352 -17.60 7.55 -0.97
CA LYS A 352 -18.70 8.38 -1.45
C LYS A 352 -18.46 8.93 -2.86
N LEU A 353 -17.21 9.19 -3.22
CA LEU A 353 -16.84 9.58 -4.57
C LEU A 353 -17.02 8.40 -5.53
N HIS A 354 -16.58 7.21 -5.17
CA HIS A 354 -16.67 6.00 -5.99
C HIS A 354 -18.13 5.56 -6.21
N ASP A 355 -18.99 5.64 -5.18
CA ASP A 355 -20.41 5.32 -5.29
C ASP A 355 -21.12 6.21 -6.35
N ARG A 356 -20.68 7.46 -6.54
CA ARG A 356 -21.15 8.34 -7.60
C ARG A 356 -20.85 7.79 -8.99
N ASP A 357 -19.63 7.31 -9.19
CA ASP A 357 -19.17 6.87 -10.52
C ASP A 357 -19.84 5.55 -10.92
N THR A 358 -20.09 4.66 -9.98
CA THR A 358 -20.88 3.43 -10.22
C THR A 358 -22.34 3.71 -10.60
N SER A 359 -22.91 4.81 -10.12
CA SER A 359 -24.29 5.21 -10.48
C SER A 359 -24.41 5.90 -11.85
N LYS A 360 -23.29 6.38 -12.43
CA LYS A 360 -23.22 7.01 -13.76
C LYS A 360 -22.93 6.03 -14.91
N GLN A 361 -22.60 4.78 -14.65
CA GLN A 361 -22.41 3.79 -15.71
C GLN A 361 -23.77 3.59 -16.43
N PRO A 362 -23.85 3.72 -17.76
CA PRO A 362 -25.06 3.41 -18.47
C PRO A 362 -25.39 1.93 -18.23
N GLU A 363 -26.60 1.65 -17.77
CA GLU A 363 -27.14 0.29 -17.76
C GLU A 363 -26.78 -0.38 -19.08
N PRO A 364 -26.22 -1.60 -19.09
CA PRO A 364 -26.01 -2.32 -20.33
C PRO A 364 -27.36 -2.40 -21.05
N ALA A 365 -27.37 -2.02 -22.32
CA ALA A 365 -28.56 -1.99 -23.16
C ALA A 365 -29.37 -3.25 -22.91
N LYS A 366 -30.61 -3.07 -22.46
CA LYS A 366 -31.59 -4.13 -22.26
C LYS A 366 -31.70 -4.93 -23.55
N GLN A 367 -31.12 -6.13 -23.53
CA GLN A 367 -31.51 -7.14 -24.49
C GLN A 367 -32.96 -7.51 -24.20
N GLU A 368 -33.80 -7.42 -25.24
CA GLU A 368 -35.23 -7.73 -25.17
C GLU A 368 -35.49 -9.08 -24.52
N ASP A 369 -36.30 -9.04 -23.46
CA ASP A 369 -36.73 -10.19 -22.67
C ASP A 369 -37.45 -11.21 -23.56
N LYS A 370 -36.83 -12.39 -23.69
CA LYS A 370 -37.63 -13.60 -23.95
C LYS A 370 -38.18 -14.07 -22.61
N PRO A 371 -39.45 -14.49 -22.53
CA PRO A 371 -40.10 -14.78 -21.26
C PRO A 371 -39.39 -15.91 -20.49
N GLN A 372 -38.71 -15.57 -19.42
CA GLN A 372 -38.15 -16.53 -18.52
C GLN A 372 -39.20 -17.10 -17.57
N LYS A 373 -39.20 -18.41 -17.44
CA LYS A 373 -39.97 -19.18 -16.46
C LYS A 373 -39.70 -18.66 -15.06
N ALA A 374 -40.67 -17.92 -14.52
CA ALA A 374 -40.63 -17.45 -13.15
C ALA A 374 -40.82 -18.62 -12.18
N GLY A 375 -39.83 -18.94 -11.35
CA GLY A 375 -39.99 -19.91 -10.26
C GLY A 375 -38.65 -20.42 -9.68
N TYR A 376 -37.76 -20.93 -10.51
CA TYR A 376 -36.57 -21.67 -10.06
C TYR A 376 -35.44 -20.76 -9.50
N GLY A 377 -35.20 -19.60 -10.04
CA GLY A 377 -34.07 -18.75 -9.66
C GLY A 377 -34.24 -17.98 -8.33
N LYS A 378 -35.48 -17.85 -7.82
CA LYS A 378 -35.72 -17.11 -6.57
C LYS A 378 -35.44 -17.98 -5.33
N GLU A 379 -35.71 -19.26 -5.43
CA GLU A 379 -35.48 -20.24 -4.38
C GLU A 379 -33.97 -20.56 -4.25
N GLN A 380 -33.25 -20.68 -5.35
CA GLN A 380 -31.79 -20.83 -5.37
C GLN A 380 -31.07 -19.61 -4.78
N ARG A 381 -31.50 -18.38 -5.11
CA ARG A 381 -30.91 -17.16 -4.52
C ARG A 381 -31.16 -17.08 -3.02
N ARG A 382 -32.34 -17.51 -2.54
CA ARG A 382 -32.65 -17.56 -1.12
C ARG A 382 -31.78 -18.58 -0.39
N ARG A 383 -31.62 -19.77 -0.95
CA ARG A 383 -30.79 -20.83 -0.37
C ARG A 383 -29.31 -20.45 -0.30
N ARG A 384 -28.79 -19.76 -1.34
CA ARG A 384 -27.41 -19.19 -1.32
C ARG A 384 -27.23 -18.16 -0.20
N ALA A 385 -28.20 -17.28 -0.02
CA ALA A 385 -28.15 -16.29 1.06
C ALA A 385 -28.20 -16.94 2.44
N GLU A 386 -28.98 -18.00 2.62
CA GLU A 386 -29.09 -18.77 3.85
C GLU A 386 -27.76 -19.50 4.17
N VAL A 387 -27.17 -20.20 3.18
CA VAL A 387 -25.88 -20.89 3.31
C VAL A 387 -24.76 -19.89 3.67
N ARG A 388 -24.68 -18.75 2.97
CA ARG A 388 -23.68 -17.73 3.25
C ARG A 388 -23.81 -17.09 4.65
N THR A 389 -25.04 -16.93 5.12
CA THR A 389 -25.31 -16.40 6.46
C THR A 389 -24.92 -17.41 7.53
N ARG A 390 -25.22 -18.72 7.30
CA ARG A 390 -24.85 -19.78 8.25
C ARG A 390 -23.33 -20.01 8.30
N LEU A 391 -22.63 -19.97 7.16
CA LEU A 391 -21.17 -20.04 7.11
C LEU A 391 -20.52 -18.95 7.96
N LYS A 392 -20.97 -17.72 7.81
CA LYS A 392 -20.44 -16.60 8.60
C LYS A 392 -20.73 -16.74 10.10
N ALA A 393 -21.89 -17.29 10.47
CA ALA A 393 -22.21 -17.60 11.88
C ALA A 393 -21.30 -18.68 12.44
N LEU A 394 -21.06 -19.77 11.69
CA LEU A 394 -20.15 -20.85 12.07
C LEU A 394 -18.70 -20.35 12.23
N GLU A 395 -18.22 -19.48 11.35
CA GLU A 395 -16.89 -18.87 11.49
C GLU A 395 -16.76 -18.11 12.82
N THR A 396 -17.78 -17.37 13.21
CA THR A 396 -17.78 -16.65 14.49
C THR A 396 -17.83 -17.64 15.68
N GLU A 397 -18.67 -18.67 15.62
CA GLU A 397 -18.76 -19.71 16.66
C GLU A 397 -17.44 -20.47 16.82
N ILE A 398 -16.76 -20.82 15.72
CA ILE A 398 -15.43 -21.49 15.70
C ILE A 398 -14.35 -20.59 16.35
N GLU A 399 -14.37 -19.27 16.07
CA GLU A 399 -13.44 -18.32 16.67
C GLU A 399 -13.68 -18.19 18.19
N GLU A 400 -14.94 -18.13 18.63
CA GLU A 400 -15.30 -18.05 20.05
C GLU A 400 -14.85 -19.33 20.82
N PHE A 401 -15.10 -20.52 20.26
CA PHE A 401 -14.60 -21.77 20.85
C PHE A 401 -13.08 -21.85 20.84
N GLY A 402 -12.43 -21.35 19.79
CA GLY A 402 -10.96 -21.28 19.73
C GLY A 402 -10.37 -20.39 20.84
N ALA A 403 -10.98 -19.25 21.12
CA ALA A 403 -10.57 -18.37 22.20
C ALA A 403 -10.79 -19.03 23.58
N HIS A 404 -11.92 -19.71 23.78
CA HIS A 404 -12.22 -20.44 25.00
C HIS A 404 -11.25 -21.62 25.26
N ILE A 405 -10.89 -22.37 24.24
CA ILE A 405 -9.87 -23.44 24.31
C ILE A 405 -8.52 -22.87 24.79
N VAL A 406 -8.08 -21.72 24.25
CA VAL A 406 -6.83 -21.08 24.67
C VAL A 406 -6.91 -20.61 26.13
N GLU A 407 -8.07 -20.13 26.59
CA GLU A 407 -8.29 -19.74 27.98
C GLU A 407 -8.21 -20.94 28.92
N LEU A 408 -8.86 -22.05 28.61
CA LEU A 408 -8.79 -23.32 29.35
C LEU A 408 -7.37 -23.92 29.37
N GLU A 409 -6.63 -23.85 28.27
CA GLU A 409 -5.23 -24.29 28.21
C GLU A 409 -4.34 -23.45 29.15
N ASN A 410 -4.59 -22.15 29.24
CA ASN A 410 -3.87 -21.27 30.18
C ASN A 410 -4.27 -21.58 31.65
N GLU A 411 -5.54 -21.80 31.95
CA GLU A 411 -6.00 -22.18 33.29
C GLU A 411 -5.42 -23.52 33.75
N ILE A 412 -5.36 -24.53 32.86
CA ILE A 412 -4.75 -25.83 33.15
C ILE A 412 -3.26 -25.70 33.50
N ASN A 413 -2.55 -24.73 32.92
CA ASN A 413 -1.15 -24.48 33.19
C ASN A 413 -0.91 -23.61 34.45
N ASP A 414 -1.96 -23.16 35.15
CA ASP A 414 -1.82 -22.43 36.40
C ASP A 414 -1.28 -23.34 37.51
N PRO A 415 -0.25 -22.92 38.27
CA PRO A 415 0.34 -23.70 39.35
C PRO A 415 -0.65 -24.09 40.50
N GLU A 416 -1.73 -23.34 40.67
CA GLU A 416 -2.76 -23.65 41.64
C GLU A 416 -3.68 -24.79 41.15
N VAL A 417 -4.06 -24.77 39.89
CA VAL A 417 -4.86 -25.83 39.23
C VAL A 417 -4.09 -27.13 39.13
N LEU A 418 -2.79 -27.07 38.80
CA LEU A 418 -1.91 -28.23 38.72
C LEU A 418 -1.72 -28.97 40.07
N ARG A 419 -2.02 -28.34 41.21
CA ARG A 419 -1.93 -28.94 42.54
C ARG A 419 -3.21 -29.64 42.99
N ASP A 420 -4.33 -29.31 42.35
CA ASP A 420 -5.63 -29.91 42.68
C ASP A 420 -6.06 -30.90 41.58
N HIS A 421 -5.88 -32.18 41.87
CA HIS A 421 -6.18 -33.29 40.93
C HIS A 421 -7.64 -33.34 40.47
N LEU A 422 -8.60 -32.89 41.26
CA LEU A 422 -10.01 -32.90 40.89
C LEU A 422 -10.30 -31.73 39.94
N LEU A 423 -9.83 -30.54 40.28
CA LEU A 423 -9.99 -29.35 39.44
C LEU A 423 -9.28 -29.48 38.10
N LEU A 424 -8.07 -30.07 38.10
CA LEU A 424 -7.31 -30.33 36.88
C LEU A 424 -8.06 -31.31 35.94
N ARG A 425 -8.67 -32.35 36.51
CA ARG A 425 -9.45 -33.31 35.71
C ARG A 425 -10.69 -32.65 35.12
N ASP A 426 -11.44 -31.89 35.93
CA ASP A 426 -12.65 -31.21 35.44
C ASP A 426 -12.32 -30.23 34.32
N LYS A 427 -11.18 -29.50 34.42
CA LYS A 427 -10.74 -28.58 33.38
C LYS A 427 -10.23 -29.29 32.11
N CYS A 428 -9.61 -30.46 32.24
CA CYS A 428 -9.22 -31.30 31.11
C CYS A 428 -10.44 -31.86 30.38
N ASP A 429 -11.45 -32.33 31.13
CA ASP A 429 -12.69 -32.82 30.54
C ASP A 429 -13.44 -31.71 29.80
N GLU A 430 -13.48 -30.45 30.36
CA GLU A 430 -14.05 -29.27 29.70
C GLU A 430 -13.29 -28.87 28.45
N LEU A 431 -11.96 -29.00 28.45
CA LEU A 431 -11.11 -28.74 27.28
C LEU A 431 -11.37 -29.76 26.15
N ASP A 432 -11.49 -31.05 26.50
CA ASP A 432 -11.74 -32.08 25.52
C ASP A 432 -13.15 -31.96 24.92
N ASP A 433 -14.16 -31.62 25.72
CA ASP A 433 -15.52 -31.31 25.24
C ASP A 433 -15.54 -30.09 24.32
N SER A 434 -14.80 -29.02 24.66
CA SER A 434 -14.71 -27.82 23.84
C SER A 434 -14.01 -28.08 22.49
N ARG A 435 -12.95 -28.90 22.48
CA ARG A 435 -12.27 -29.32 21.25
C ARG A 435 -13.16 -30.21 20.39
N PHE A 436 -13.93 -31.09 21.00
CA PHE A 436 -14.88 -31.94 20.27
C PHE A 436 -15.97 -31.09 19.60
N HIS A 437 -16.52 -30.13 20.34
CA HIS A 437 -17.54 -29.20 19.81
C HIS A 437 -16.99 -28.32 18.67
N GLN A 438 -15.78 -27.82 18.81
CA GLN A 438 -15.11 -27.05 17.75
C GLN A 438 -14.93 -27.91 16.49
N GLN A 439 -14.60 -29.20 16.66
CA GLN A 439 -14.46 -30.14 15.51
C GLN A 439 -15.80 -30.38 14.81
N GLU A 440 -16.90 -30.51 15.54
CA GLU A 440 -18.24 -30.63 14.95
C GLU A 440 -18.62 -29.36 14.13
N LEU A 441 -18.28 -28.19 14.61
CA LEU A 441 -18.51 -26.93 13.90
C LEU A 441 -17.66 -26.84 12.63
N TYR A 442 -16.41 -27.31 12.64
CA TYR A 442 -15.57 -27.40 11.44
C TYR A 442 -16.16 -28.38 10.42
N ASP A 443 -16.66 -29.56 10.85
CA ASP A 443 -17.28 -30.52 9.96
C ASP A 443 -18.58 -30.01 9.33
N GLU A 444 -19.36 -29.18 10.06
CA GLU A 444 -20.54 -28.47 9.52
C GLU A 444 -20.13 -27.40 8.52
N TRP A 445 -19.12 -26.62 8.86
CA TRP A 445 -18.59 -25.55 8.01
C TRP A 445 -18.06 -26.11 6.67
N GLU A 446 -17.30 -27.21 6.70
CA GLU A 446 -16.75 -27.85 5.51
C GLU A 446 -17.86 -28.32 4.55
N LYS A 447 -18.92 -28.95 5.08
CA LYS A 447 -20.07 -29.37 4.29
C LYS A 447 -20.80 -28.22 3.62
N LEU A 448 -20.99 -27.12 4.35
CA LEU A 448 -21.67 -25.95 3.81
C LEU A 448 -20.80 -25.18 2.83
N ALA A 449 -19.48 -25.14 3.02
CA ALA A 449 -18.52 -24.57 2.08
C ALA A 449 -18.52 -25.33 0.75
N GLU A 450 -18.51 -26.69 0.79
CA GLU A 450 -18.65 -27.51 -0.41
C GLU A 450 -20.00 -27.29 -1.12
N GLU A 451 -21.11 -27.10 -0.35
CA GLU A 451 -22.43 -26.81 -0.93
C GLU A 451 -22.42 -25.43 -1.62
N GLN A 452 -21.76 -24.43 -1.02
CA GLN A 452 -21.60 -23.11 -1.63
C GLN A 452 -20.80 -23.19 -2.94
N ASP A 453 -19.66 -23.87 -2.94
CA ASP A 453 -18.82 -24.03 -4.13
C ASP A 453 -19.57 -24.75 -5.28
N ARG A 454 -20.39 -25.77 -4.98
CA ARG A 454 -21.24 -26.42 -5.99
C ARG A 454 -22.29 -25.47 -6.56
N MET A 455 -22.94 -24.67 -5.70
CA MET A 455 -23.94 -23.68 -6.14
C MET A 455 -23.30 -22.58 -6.98
N ASP A 456 -22.06 -22.19 -6.70
CA ASP A 456 -21.33 -21.19 -7.45
C ASP A 456 -20.86 -21.74 -8.80
N ALA A 457 -20.41 -22.98 -8.88
CA ALA A 457 -20.05 -23.67 -10.11
C ALA A 457 -21.26 -23.89 -11.06
N GLU A 458 -22.46 -24.17 -10.50
CA GLU A 458 -23.70 -24.29 -11.28
C GLU A 458 -24.23 -22.95 -11.84
N SER A 459 -23.76 -21.82 -11.34
CA SER A 459 -24.15 -20.51 -11.86
C SER A 459 -23.25 -20.00 -12.97
N ASP A 460 -22.04 -20.55 -13.08
CA ASP A 460 -21.05 -20.19 -14.09
C ASP A 460 -21.14 -21.08 -15.36
N SER A 461 -22.00 -22.09 -15.34
CA SER A 461 -22.33 -22.94 -16.47
C SER A 461 -23.67 -22.54 -17.12
#